data_e47127370bcd40607f58f7e1022cadd1
#
_entry.id   e47127370bcd40607f58f7e1022cadd1
#
_cell.length_a   1.000
_cell.length_b   1.000
_cell.length_c   1.000
_cell.angle_alpha   90.00
_cell.angle_beta   90.00
_cell.angle_gamma   90.00
#
_symmetry.space_group_name_H-M   'P 1'
#
loop_
_entity.id
_entity.type
_entity.pdbx_description
1 polymer ?
#
loop_
_entity_poly.entity_id
_entity_poly.type
_entity_poly.pdbx_seq_one_letter_code
_entity_poly.pdbx_strand_id
1 'polypeptide(L)'
;MYAFVWSLSTLVGCLSCMFSLRGKVTPVKVTWKEALKHLAPCALLSISVIAVSVYRQMDKVMIGALADMAQTGLYENAEKIILCLSGFISAIGTVMLPKVSRMTRMKQMDAVKRHIRLSMELVMCMVCAMAFGLAAVAVNFAPLFYGDDFAYSGTLMIPLSFTLLSIGFANVIRTQWVLPQGRDTIFVHSVLTGAVINLIANFVLIPPFGAMGAAAATVLAEISVPAVQFVYLRKELPYAQYLKTTGVYCLFGLVMAGAVALLGYVLPLHGWGKLAVQVTGGAAVYGALCLTYWKLAKRSDIFRLMRRK
;
A
#
# COMPACT_ATOMS: atom_id res chain seq x y z
N MET A 1 23.05 -19.89 3.96
CA MET A 1 23.51 -18.90 2.96
C MET A 1 22.63 -17.65 2.95
N TYR A 2 21.31 -17.73 2.80
CA TYR A 2 20.38 -16.59 2.77
C TYR A 2 20.46 -15.67 4.02
N ALA A 3 20.41 -16.25 5.22
CA ALA A 3 20.51 -15.51 6.48
C ALA A 3 21.83 -14.74 6.61
N PHE A 4 22.94 -15.33 6.14
CA PHE A 4 24.24 -14.68 6.14
C PHE A 4 24.29 -13.47 5.20
N VAL A 5 23.77 -13.61 3.97
CA VAL A 5 23.68 -12.51 3.00
C VAL A 5 22.82 -11.36 3.53
N TRP A 6 21.68 -11.68 4.16
CA TRP A 6 20.80 -10.70 4.79
C TRP A 6 21.50 -9.95 5.93
N SER A 7 22.16 -10.68 6.84
CA SER A 7 22.88 -10.08 7.97
C SER A 7 24.03 -9.21 7.51
N LEU A 8 24.77 -9.65 6.48
CA LEU A 8 25.87 -8.89 5.90
C LEU A 8 25.37 -7.59 5.23
N SER A 9 24.28 -7.67 4.47
CA SER A 9 23.65 -6.50 3.83
C SER A 9 23.21 -5.46 4.88
N THR A 10 22.59 -5.92 5.96
CA THR A 10 22.16 -5.05 7.06
C THR A 10 23.35 -4.41 7.75
N LEU A 11 24.41 -5.18 8.01
CA LEU A 11 25.65 -4.67 8.62
C LEU A 11 26.28 -3.58 7.75
N VAL A 12 26.42 -3.84 6.45
CA VAL A 12 26.99 -2.86 5.50
C VAL A 12 26.13 -1.59 5.46
N GLY A 13 24.80 -1.71 5.48
CA GLY A 13 23.88 -0.58 5.55
C GLY A 13 24.09 0.26 6.82
N CYS A 14 24.19 -0.39 7.98
CA CYS A 14 24.45 0.29 9.26
C CYS A 14 25.82 0.98 9.28
N LEU A 15 26.86 0.33 8.78
CA LEU A 15 28.19 0.92 8.69
C LEU A 15 28.22 2.13 7.75
N SER A 16 27.53 2.08 6.63
CA SER A 16 27.39 3.20 5.69
C SER A 16 26.72 4.41 6.36
N CYS A 17 25.67 4.17 7.17
CA CYS A 17 25.04 5.21 7.97
C CYS A 17 26.00 5.82 8.99
N MET A 18 26.78 5.00 9.69
CA MET A 18 27.80 5.49 10.63
C MET A 18 28.85 6.35 9.94
N PHE A 19 29.30 5.95 8.75
CA PHE A 19 30.25 6.76 7.95
C PHE A 19 29.66 8.12 7.56
N SER A 20 28.38 8.17 7.19
CA SER A 20 27.68 9.41 6.82
C SER A 20 27.47 10.35 8.00
N LEU A 21 27.51 9.84 9.24
CA LEU A 21 27.41 10.63 10.47
C LEU A 21 28.77 11.18 10.94
N ARG A 22 29.87 10.69 10.37
CA ARG A 22 31.23 11.12 10.74
C ARG A 22 31.41 12.62 10.47
N GLY A 23 31.78 13.37 11.51
CA GLY A 23 31.90 14.83 11.46
C GLY A 23 30.60 15.61 11.77
N LYS A 24 29.43 14.94 11.88
CA LYS A 24 28.17 15.55 12.30
C LYS A 24 27.79 15.22 13.76
N VAL A 25 28.43 14.22 14.33
CA VAL A 25 28.18 13.75 15.70
C VAL A 25 29.50 13.71 16.45
N THR A 26 29.54 14.33 17.61
CA THR A 26 30.70 14.26 18.54
C THR A 26 30.52 13.07 19.46
N PRO A 27 31.49 12.14 19.55
CA PRO A 27 31.39 11.03 20.48
C PRO A 27 31.49 11.54 21.92
N VAL A 28 30.46 11.30 22.70
CA VAL A 28 30.39 11.62 24.13
C VAL A 28 30.44 10.33 24.93
N LYS A 29 31.21 10.30 26.00
CA LYS A 29 31.20 9.17 26.92
C LYS A 29 29.91 9.20 27.74
N VAL A 30 29.03 8.24 27.49
CA VAL A 30 27.74 8.11 28.18
C VAL A 30 27.84 7.01 29.22
N THR A 31 27.42 7.30 30.45
CA THR A 31 27.34 6.32 31.54
C THR A 31 26.14 5.39 31.31
N TRP A 32 26.24 4.12 31.75
CA TRP A 32 25.13 3.16 31.67
C TRP A 32 23.84 3.70 32.30
N LYS A 33 23.92 4.47 33.37
CA LYS A 33 22.76 5.12 34.02
C LYS A 33 22.07 6.17 33.14
N GLU A 34 22.82 6.89 32.32
CA GLU A 34 22.28 7.86 31.37
C GLU A 34 21.64 7.16 30.16
N ALA A 35 22.28 6.10 29.66
CA ALA A 35 21.70 5.28 28.59
C ALA A 35 20.37 4.64 29.02
N LEU A 36 20.27 4.12 30.24
CA LEU A 36 19.05 3.52 30.79
C LEU A 36 17.88 4.51 30.92
N LYS A 37 18.13 5.82 31.10
CA LYS A 37 17.06 6.82 31.11
C LYS A 37 16.30 6.91 29.79
N HIS A 38 16.95 6.57 28.67
CA HIS A 38 16.34 6.56 27.34
C HIS A 38 15.66 5.23 27.02
N LEU A 39 15.89 4.18 27.84
CA LEU A 39 15.31 2.86 27.59
C LEU A 39 13.79 2.85 27.73
N ALA A 40 13.25 3.54 28.74
CA ALA A 40 11.80 3.58 28.99
C ALA A 40 11.00 4.26 27.85
N PRO A 41 11.39 5.45 27.36
CA PRO A 41 10.76 6.03 26.17
C PRO A 41 10.91 5.15 24.91
N CYS A 42 12.10 4.56 24.70
CA CYS A 42 12.34 3.66 23.59
C CYS A 42 11.51 2.37 23.68
N ALA A 43 11.36 1.79 24.89
CA ALA A 43 10.52 0.61 25.10
C ALA A 43 9.06 0.92 24.80
N LEU A 44 8.55 2.07 25.21
CA LEU A 44 7.17 2.48 24.90
C LEU A 44 6.93 2.60 23.38
N LEU A 45 7.87 3.21 22.66
CA LEU A 45 7.82 3.30 21.21
C LEU A 45 7.96 1.92 20.56
N SER A 46 8.83 1.04 21.09
CA SER A 46 9.04 -0.31 20.59
C SER A 46 7.81 -1.19 20.73
N ILE A 47 7.01 -1.05 21.79
CA ILE A 47 5.74 -1.79 21.94
C ILE A 47 4.81 -1.53 20.77
N SER A 48 4.69 -0.27 20.34
CA SER A 48 3.86 0.09 19.18
C SER A 48 4.39 -0.52 17.87
N VAL A 49 5.72 -0.49 17.69
CA VAL A 49 6.36 -1.08 16.50
C VAL A 49 6.22 -2.60 16.49
N ILE A 50 6.41 -3.26 17.65
CA ILE A 50 6.23 -4.71 17.81
C ILE A 50 4.78 -5.08 17.52
N ALA A 51 3.80 -4.36 18.06
CA ALA A 51 2.39 -4.62 17.80
C ALA A 51 2.04 -4.57 16.31
N VAL A 52 2.53 -3.55 15.59
CA VAL A 52 2.35 -3.44 14.14
C VAL A 52 3.09 -4.56 13.39
N SER A 53 4.28 -4.95 13.86
CA SER A 53 5.05 -6.02 13.24
C SER A 53 4.37 -7.38 13.43
N VAL A 54 3.86 -7.66 14.63
CA VAL A 54 3.07 -8.87 14.91
C VAL A 54 1.84 -8.92 14.02
N TYR A 55 1.09 -7.83 13.93
CA TYR A 55 -0.06 -7.72 13.04
C TYR A 55 0.31 -8.07 11.58
N ARG A 56 1.40 -7.50 11.06
CA ARG A 56 1.84 -7.74 9.68
C ARG A 56 2.34 -9.16 9.41
N GLN A 57 2.82 -9.86 10.43
CA GLN A 57 3.31 -11.24 10.27
C GLN A 57 2.26 -12.29 10.64
N MET A 58 1.14 -11.86 11.24
CA MET A 58 0.11 -12.75 11.75
C MET A 58 -0.43 -13.70 10.67
N ASP A 59 -0.70 -13.17 9.47
CA ASP A 59 -1.20 -13.98 8.35
C ASP A 59 -0.29 -15.17 8.07
N LYS A 60 1.03 -14.95 8.00
CA LYS A 60 2.04 -15.99 7.70
C LYS A 60 2.13 -17.03 8.79
N VAL A 61 2.12 -16.56 10.05
CA VAL A 61 2.14 -17.47 11.21
C VAL A 61 0.87 -18.33 11.23
N MET A 62 -0.29 -17.74 10.95
CA MET A 62 -1.55 -18.46 10.94
C MET A 62 -1.67 -19.42 9.75
N ILE A 63 -1.21 -19.04 8.54
CA ILE A 63 -1.16 -19.96 7.39
C ILE A 63 -0.27 -21.15 7.72
N GLY A 64 0.93 -20.92 8.27
CA GLY A 64 1.85 -21.99 8.64
C GLY A 64 1.31 -22.94 9.73
N ALA A 65 0.52 -22.41 10.67
CA ALA A 65 -0.06 -23.18 11.77
C ALA A 65 -1.37 -23.88 11.41
N LEU A 66 -2.21 -23.29 10.57
CA LEU A 66 -3.58 -23.75 10.28
C LEU A 66 -3.72 -24.43 8.91
N ALA A 67 -2.77 -24.22 7.99
CA ALA A 67 -2.76 -24.84 6.67
C ALA A 67 -1.44 -25.55 6.41
N ASP A 68 -0.45 -24.90 5.75
CA ASP A 68 0.82 -25.52 5.36
C ASP A 68 1.92 -24.45 5.18
N MET A 69 3.17 -24.81 5.47
CA MET A 69 4.34 -23.96 5.27
C MET A 69 4.62 -23.64 3.81
N ALA A 70 4.29 -24.53 2.87
CA ALA A 70 4.40 -24.27 1.43
C ALA A 70 3.45 -23.12 1.02
N GLN A 71 2.21 -23.11 1.49
CA GLN A 71 1.25 -22.06 1.26
C GLN A 71 1.68 -20.71 1.87
N THR A 72 2.40 -20.75 2.99
CA THR A 72 3.00 -19.54 3.59
C THR A 72 3.99 -18.90 2.63
N GLY A 73 4.86 -19.68 2.00
CA GLY A 73 5.81 -19.19 0.99
C GLY A 73 5.14 -18.60 -0.24
N LEU A 74 4.08 -19.22 -0.72
CA LEU A 74 3.28 -18.75 -1.86
C LEU A 74 2.59 -17.42 -1.55
N TYR A 75 2.00 -17.29 -0.35
CA TYR A 75 1.38 -16.06 0.13
C TYR A 75 2.40 -14.94 0.30
N GLU A 76 3.54 -15.21 0.93
CA GLU A 76 4.60 -14.23 1.17
C GLU A 76 5.12 -13.63 -0.15
N ASN A 77 5.31 -14.45 -1.18
CA ASN A 77 5.74 -13.96 -2.48
C ASN A 77 4.68 -13.09 -3.18
N ALA A 78 3.40 -13.43 -3.03
CA ALA A 78 2.31 -12.58 -3.51
C ALA A 78 2.28 -11.24 -2.77
N GLU A 79 2.37 -11.26 -1.43
CA GLU A 79 2.37 -10.08 -0.57
C GLU A 79 3.55 -9.14 -0.87
N LYS A 80 4.76 -9.67 -1.14
CA LYS A 80 5.94 -8.86 -1.48
C LYS A 80 5.70 -7.89 -2.63
N ILE A 81 4.97 -8.32 -3.66
CA ILE A 81 4.62 -7.45 -4.81
C ILE A 81 3.67 -6.34 -4.37
N ILE A 82 2.66 -6.67 -3.56
CA ILE A 82 1.73 -5.68 -3.02
C ILE A 82 2.45 -4.65 -2.15
N LEU A 83 3.36 -5.09 -1.28
CA LEU A 83 4.17 -4.21 -0.44
C LEU A 83 5.07 -3.29 -1.25
N CYS A 84 5.69 -3.79 -2.33
CA CYS A 84 6.48 -2.98 -3.25
C CYS A 84 5.63 -1.86 -3.87
N LEU A 85 4.43 -2.18 -4.37
CA LEU A 85 3.51 -1.20 -4.96
C LEU A 85 2.98 -0.22 -3.90
N SER A 86 2.69 -0.68 -2.68
CA SER A 86 2.25 0.19 -1.58
C SER A 86 3.32 1.20 -1.15
N GLY A 87 4.59 0.91 -1.42
CA GLY A 87 5.71 1.82 -1.21
C GLY A 87 5.55 3.14 -1.97
N PHE A 88 5.03 3.11 -3.20
CA PHE A 88 4.74 4.33 -3.98
C PHE A 88 3.65 5.18 -3.31
N ILE A 89 2.62 4.54 -2.76
CA ILE A 89 1.54 5.22 -2.02
C ILE A 89 2.10 5.92 -0.79
N SER A 90 2.94 5.22 -0.03
CA SER A 90 3.58 5.73 1.17
C SER A 90 4.51 6.91 0.87
N ALA A 91 5.25 6.87 -0.22
CA ALA A 91 6.13 7.95 -0.65
C ALA A 91 5.34 9.24 -0.92
N ILE A 92 4.19 9.16 -1.62
CA ILE A 92 3.32 10.32 -1.84
C ILE A 92 2.83 10.89 -0.51
N GLY A 93 2.39 10.04 0.42
CA GLY A 93 1.96 10.45 1.75
C GLY A 93 3.05 11.21 2.51
N THR A 94 4.26 10.67 2.51
CA THR A 94 5.42 11.26 3.20
C THR A 94 5.79 12.63 2.64
N VAL A 95 5.77 12.81 1.32
CA VAL A 95 6.06 14.10 0.68
C VAL A 95 4.96 15.14 0.94
N MET A 96 3.70 14.70 1.01
CA MET A 96 2.56 15.60 1.22
C MET A 96 2.38 16.04 2.68
N LEU A 97 2.75 15.21 3.64
CA LEU A 97 2.53 15.45 5.06
C LEU A 97 3.11 16.79 5.56
N PRO A 98 4.37 17.18 5.32
CA PRO A 98 4.92 18.46 5.79
C PRO A 98 4.18 19.66 5.21
N LYS A 99 3.83 19.60 3.92
CA LYS A 99 3.10 20.67 3.23
C LYS A 99 1.72 20.88 3.84
N VAL A 100 0.96 19.81 4.03
CA VAL A 100 -0.38 19.87 4.59
C VAL A 100 -0.35 20.26 6.06
N SER A 101 0.60 19.76 6.85
CA SER A 101 0.80 20.15 8.25
C SER A 101 1.07 21.66 8.40
N ARG A 102 1.83 22.26 7.47
CA ARG A 102 2.03 23.72 7.44
C ARG A 102 0.73 24.46 7.17
N MET A 103 -0.04 24.04 6.15
CA MET A 103 -1.34 24.65 5.81
C MET A 103 -2.34 24.54 6.95
N THR A 104 -2.37 23.40 7.64
CA THR A 104 -3.23 23.18 8.82
C THR A 104 -2.87 24.12 9.97
N ARG A 105 -1.56 24.29 10.27
CA ARG A 105 -1.09 25.25 11.28
C ARG A 105 -1.47 26.71 10.94
N MET A 106 -1.48 27.05 9.65
CA MET A 106 -1.93 28.36 9.17
C MET A 106 -3.45 28.50 9.13
N LYS A 107 -4.22 27.50 9.62
CA LYS A 107 -5.69 27.46 9.62
C LYS A 107 -6.34 27.60 8.22
N GLN A 108 -5.63 27.24 7.17
CA GLN A 108 -6.10 27.30 5.78
C GLN A 108 -6.91 26.05 5.40
N MET A 109 -7.99 25.76 6.11
CA MET A 109 -8.71 24.48 6.01
C MET A 109 -9.35 24.23 4.64
N ASP A 110 -9.80 25.27 3.94
CA ASP A 110 -10.34 25.14 2.58
C ASP A 110 -9.26 24.75 1.57
N ALA A 111 -8.05 25.31 1.73
CA ALA A 111 -6.90 24.92 0.92
C ALA A 111 -6.48 23.47 1.22
N VAL A 112 -6.52 23.04 2.48
CA VAL A 112 -6.28 21.64 2.88
C VAL A 112 -7.28 20.70 2.22
N LYS A 113 -8.60 20.99 2.32
CA LYS A 113 -9.65 20.15 1.69
C LYS A 113 -9.50 20.06 0.18
N ARG A 114 -9.15 21.19 -0.48
CA ARG A 114 -8.86 21.19 -1.93
C ARG A 114 -7.65 20.33 -2.26
N HIS A 115 -6.61 20.38 -1.42
CA HIS A 115 -5.40 19.59 -1.62
C HIS A 115 -5.67 18.09 -1.45
N ILE A 116 -6.41 17.69 -0.42
CA ILE A 116 -6.85 16.31 -0.20
C ILE A 116 -7.62 15.79 -1.42
N ARG A 117 -8.56 16.57 -1.96
CA ARG A 117 -9.33 16.18 -3.15
C ARG A 117 -8.43 15.88 -4.35
N LEU A 118 -7.45 16.74 -4.61
CA LEU A 118 -6.51 16.55 -5.72
C LEU A 118 -5.59 15.34 -5.47
N SER A 119 -5.10 15.19 -4.24
CA SER A 119 -4.27 14.04 -3.85
C SER A 119 -5.06 12.73 -3.94
N MET A 120 -6.32 12.73 -3.50
CA MET A 120 -7.19 11.56 -3.60
C MET A 120 -7.39 11.15 -5.06
N GLU A 121 -7.63 12.13 -5.94
CA GLU A 121 -7.80 11.88 -7.36
C GLU A 121 -6.54 11.28 -8.00
N LEU A 122 -5.36 11.84 -7.72
CA LEU A 122 -4.10 11.35 -8.25
C LEU A 122 -3.73 9.97 -7.70
N VAL A 123 -3.89 9.79 -6.38
CA VAL A 123 -3.59 8.51 -5.73
C VAL A 123 -4.53 7.43 -6.23
N MET A 124 -5.85 7.70 -6.31
CA MET A 124 -6.81 6.69 -6.78
C MET A 124 -6.62 6.37 -8.27
N CYS A 125 -6.25 7.37 -9.11
CA CYS A 125 -5.86 7.12 -10.48
C CYS A 125 -4.67 6.13 -10.57
N MET A 126 -3.62 6.36 -9.80
CA MET A 126 -2.44 5.50 -9.79
C MET A 126 -2.75 4.11 -9.21
N VAL A 127 -3.45 4.06 -8.09
CA VAL A 127 -3.74 2.81 -7.36
C VAL A 127 -4.69 1.91 -8.13
N CYS A 128 -5.70 2.46 -8.81
CA CYS A 128 -6.58 1.66 -9.67
C CYS A 128 -5.80 1.05 -10.84
N ALA A 129 -4.88 1.82 -11.47
CA ALA A 129 -4.00 1.25 -12.50
C ALA A 129 -3.16 0.08 -11.97
N MET A 130 -2.57 0.24 -10.77
CA MET A 130 -1.75 -0.80 -10.14
C MET A 130 -2.59 -2.03 -9.75
N ALA A 131 -3.74 -1.84 -9.11
CA ALA A 131 -4.58 -2.93 -8.62
C ALA A 131 -5.15 -3.77 -9.77
N PHE A 132 -5.82 -3.14 -10.72
CA PHE A 132 -6.42 -3.83 -11.86
C PHE A 132 -5.37 -4.33 -12.86
N GLY A 133 -4.28 -3.57 -13.03
CA GLY A 133 -3.15 -3.98 -13.88
C GLY A 133 -2.46 -5.23 -13.34
N LEU A 134 -2.13 -5.24 -12.04
CA LEU A 134 -1.53 -6.42 -11.41
C LEU A 134 -2.50 -7.61 -11.45
N ALA A 135 -3.77 -7.43 -11.09
CA ALA A 135 -4.77 -8.50 -11.14
C ALA A 135 -4.86 -9.14 -12.53
N ALA A 136 -4.79 -8.33 -13.60
CA ALA A 136 -4.90 -8.81 -14.97
C ALA A 136 -3.69 -9.62 -15.45
N VAL A 137 -2.49 -9.35 -14.93
CA VAL A 137 -1.26 -10.03 -15.36
C VAL A 137 -0.72 -11.04 -14.35
N ALA A 138 -1.23 -11.07 -13.12
CA ALA A 138 -0.68 -11.81 -11.98
C ALA A 138 -0.42 -13.29 -12.28
N VAL A 139 -1.36 -13.98 -12.92
CA VAL A 139 -1.26 -15.42 -13.24
C VAL A 139 -0.13 -15.70 -14.23
N ASN A 140 0.12 -14.81 -15.18
CA ASN A 140 1.23 -14.94 -16.13
C ASN A 140 2.55 -14.44 -15.51
N PHE A 141 2.49 -13.45 -14.62
CA PHE A 141 3.65 -12.83 -14.00
C PHE A 141 4.33 -13.76 -12.99
N ALA A 142 3.57 -14.42 -12.10
CA ALA A 142 4.13 -15.18 -11.01
C ALA A 142 5.06 -16.32 -11.47
N PRO A 143 4.68 -17.22 -12.41
CA PRO A 143 5.57 -18.28 -12.88
C PRO A 143 6.79 -17.73 -13.62
N LEU A 144 6.65 -16.64 -14.38
CA LEU A 144 7.77 -16.02 -15.07
C LEU A 144 8.79 -15.38 -14.14
N PHE A 145 8.34 -14.83 -13.01
CA PHE A 145 9.18 -14.07 -12.10
C PHE A 145 9.77 -14.94 -10.98
N TYR A 146 8.98 -15.87 -10.43
CA TYR A 146 9.36 -16.71 -9.32
C TYR A 146 9.68 -18.16 -9.71
N GLY A 147 9.28 -18.60 -10.90
CA GLY A 147 9.32 -19.98 -11.36
C GLY A 147 7.96 -20.67 -11.27
N ASP A 148 7.82 -21.80 -11.98
CA ASP A 148 6.54 -22.51 -12.14
C ASP A 148 5.96 -23.04 -10.82
N ASP A 149 6.79 -23.38 -9.86
CA ASP A 149 6.37 -23.81 -8.51
C ASP A 149 5.56 -22.74 -7.76
N PHE A 150 5.72 -21.46 -8.16
CA PHE A 150 5.04 -20.33 -7.56
C PHE A 150 3.83 -19.82 -8.37
N ALA A 151 3.34 -20.58 -9.34
CA ALA A 151 2.19 -20.20 -10.16
C ALA A 151 0.95 -19.80 -9.33
N TYR A 152 0.70 -20.51 -8.22
CA TYR A 152 -0.40 -20.20 -7.31
C TYR A 152 -0.27 -18.83 -6.61
N SER A 153 0.95 -18.31 -6.43
CA SER A 153 1.16 -16.94 -5.93
C SER A 153 0.49 -15.91 -6.84
N GLY A 154 0.45 -16.14 -8.17
CA GLY A 154 -0.28 -15.29 -9.11
C GLY A 154 -1.78 -15.24 -8.83
N THR A 155 -2.38 -16.36 -8.49
CA THR A 155 -3.80 -16.42 -8.09
C THR A 155 -4.05 -15.66 -6.78
N LEU A 156 -3.14 -15.75 -5.81
CA LEU A 156 -3.21 -14.99 -4.55
C LEU A 156 -3.02 -13.49 -4.75
N MET A 157 -2.20 -13.07 -5.72
CA MET A 157 -2.00 -11.66 -6.05
C MET A 157 -3.29 -10.97 -6.51
N ILE A 158 -4.24 -11.70 -7.10
CA ILE A 158 -5.50 -11.11 -7.61
C ILE A 158 -6.29 -10.44 -6.48
N PRO A 159 -6.78 -11.14 -5.45
CA PRO A 159 -7.49 -10.50 -4.35
C PRO A 159 -6.60 -9.50 -3.60
N LEU A 160 -5.33 -9.83 -3.35
CA LEU A 160 -4.41 -8.95 -2.64
C LEU A 160 -4.16 -7.63 -3.38
N SER A 161 -4.22 -7.58 -4.72
CA SER A 161 -4.03 -6.34 -5.47
C SER A 161 -5.10 -5.29 -5.15
N PHE A 162 -6.32 -5.71 -4.81
CA PHE A 162 -7.41 -4.79 -4.44
C PHE A 162 -7.22 -4.17 -3.05
N THR A 163 -6.34 -4.70 -2.19
CA THR A 163 -5.96 -4.04 -0.94
C THR A 163 -5.32 -2.67 -1.18
N LEU A 164 -4.63 -2.50 -2.32
CA LEU A 164 -4.03 -1.23 -2.71
C LEU A 164 -5.05 -0.09 -2.75
N LEU A 165 -6.31 -0.36 -3.14
CA LEU A 165 -7.38 0.64 -3.16
C LEU A 165 -7.66 1.17 -1.76
N SER A 166 -7.80 0.28 -0.79
CA SER A 166 -8.03 0.62 0.61
C SER A 166 -6.83 1.32 1.23
N ILE A 167 -5.63 0.78 0.99
CA ILE A 167 -4.36 1.36 1.44
C ILE A 167 -4.18 2.79 0.90
N GLY A 168 -4.42 2.99 -0.39
CA GLY A 168 -4.30 4.30 -1.02
C GLY A 168 -5.28 5.32 -0.45
N PHE A 169 -6.55 4.93 -0.34
CA PHE A 169 -7.59 5.77 0.22
C PHE A 169 -7.30 6.15 1.68
N ALA A 170 -7.03 5.16 2.52
CA ALA A 170 -6.73 5.36 3.94
C ALA A 170 -5.45 6.19 4.15
N ASN A 171 -4.42 6.00 3.32
CA ASN A 171 -3.16 6.74 3.40
C ASN A 171 -3.36 8.24 3.16
N VAL A 172 -4.15 8.63 2.14
CA VAL A 172 -4.44 10.06 1.87
C VAL A 172 -5.14 10.71 3.06
N ILE A 173 -6.18 10.05 3.60
CA ILE A 173 -6.92 10.57 4.76
C ILE A 173 -6.01 10.67 5.98
N ARG A 174 -5.23 9.64 6.27
CA ARG A 174 -4.30 9.61 7.40
C ARG A 174 -3.28 10.73 7.32
N THR A 175 -2.54 10.82 6.20
CA THR A 175 -1.38 11.71 6.08
C THR A 175 -1.76 13.17 5.84
N GLN A 176 -2.95 13.44 5.30
CA GLN A 176 -3.34 14.78 4.91
C GLN A 176 -4.49 15.37 5.74
N TRP A 177 -5.17 14.55 6.57
CA TRP A 177 -6.22 15.05 7.47
C TRP A 177 -5.99 14.67 8.92
N VAL A 178 -5.78 13.38 9.21
CA VAL A 178 -5.70 12.87 10.59
C VAL A 178 -4.42 13.34 11.29
N LEU A 179 -3.25 13.00 10.74
CA LEU A 179 -1.95 13.31 11.36
C LEU A 179 -1.67 14.84 11.46
N PRO A 180 -1.96 15.68 10.44
CA PRO A 180 -1.72 17.11 10.55
C PRO A 180 -2.54 17.81 11.64
N GLN A 181 -3.63 17.21 12.08
CA GLN A 181 -4.49 17.72 13.15
C GLN A 181 -4.20 17.11 14.52
N GLY A 182 -3.20 16.22 14.63
CA GLY A 182 -2.87 15.54 15.89
C GLY A 182 -3.94 14.54 16.36
N ARG A 183 -4.77 14.02 15.43
CA ARG A 183 -5.87 13.09 15.75
C ARG A 183 -5.44 11.63 15.61
N ASP A 184 -4.26 11.28 16.14
CA ASP A 184 -3.64 9.96 15.98
C ASP A 184 -4.51 8.81 16.49
N THR A 185 -5.42 9.09 17.44
CA THR A 185 -6.39 8.11 17.96
C THR A 185 -7.27 7.51 16.89
N ILE A 186 -7.68 8.28 15.85
CA ILE A 186 -8.47 7.77 14.72
C ILE A 186 -7.66 6.76 13.92
N PHE A 187 -6.38 7.05 13.70
CA PHE A 187 -5.47 6.13 13.03
C PHE A 187 -5.29 4.84 13.84
N VAL A 188 -5.03 4.95 15.13
CA VAL A 188 -4.87 3.80 16.03
C VAL A 188 -6.13 2.93 16.04
N HIS A 189 -7.32 3.53 16.19
CA HIS A 189 -8.57 2.79 16.16
C HIS A 189 -8.79 2.08 14.82
N SER A 190 -8.49 2.73 13.70
CA SER A 190 -8.67 2.12 12.38
C SER A 190 -7.74 0.92 12.17
N VAL A 191 -6.47 1.03 12.57
CA VAL A 191 -5.49 -0.07 12.46
C VAL A 191 -5.83 -1.22 13.41
N LEU A 192 -6.21 -0.94 14.66
CA LEU A 192 -6.61 -1.98 15.61
C LEU A 192 -7.86 -2.71 15.16
N THR A 193 -8.86 -2.00 14.61
CA THR A 193 -10.04 -2.64 14.03
C THR A 193 -9.66 -3.55 12.88
N GLY A 194 -8.78 -3.10 11.98
CA GLY A 194 -8.26 -3.93 10.91
C GLY A 194 -7.56 -5.19 11.43
N ALA A 195 -6.72 -5.05 12.47
CA ALA A 195 -6.01 -6.16 13.09
C ALA A 195 -6.97 -7.21 13.69
N VAL A 196 -8.00 -6.77 14.40
CA VAL A 196 -9.00 -7.67 14.99
C VAL A 196 -9.81 -8.39 13.90
N ILE A 197 -10.24 -7.66 12.86
CA ILE A 197 -10.97 -8.24 11.74
C ILE A 197 -10.09 -9.25 10.99
N ASN A 198 -8.83 -8.92 10.73
CA ASN A 198 -7.87 -9.82 10.11
C ASN A 198 -7.69 -11.10 10.92
N LEU A 199 -7.47 -10.98 12.23
CA LEU A 199 -7.31 -12.13 13.11
C LEU A 199 -8.53 -13.07 13.10
N ILE A 200 -9.73 -12.49 13.25
CA ILE A 200 -10.98 -13.27 13.26
C ILE A 200 -11.21 -13.91 11.88
N ALA A 201 -11.05 -13.15 10.80
CA ALA A 201 -11.25 -13.64 9.45
C ALA A 201 -10.23 -14.74 9.08
N ASN A 202 -8.98 -14.62 9.50
CA ASN A 202 -7.97 -15.67 9.32
C ASN A 202 -8.36 -16.97 10.02
N PHE A 203 -8.82 -16.90 11.27
CA PHE A 203 -9.29 -18.07 12.01
C PHE A 203 -10.44 -18.81 11.30
N VAL A 204 -11.32 -18.06 10.64
CA VAL A 204 -12.49 -18.61 9.96
C VAL A 204 -12.16 -19.08 8.54
N LEU A 205 -11.33 -18.32 7.80
CA LEU A 205 -11.14 -18.53 6.37
C LEU A 205 -9.90 -19.37 6.02
N ILE A 206 -8.85 -19.39 6.86
CA ILE A 206 -7.66 -20.20 6.57
C ILE A 206 -7.97 -21.69 6.62
N PRO A 207 -8.69 -22.26 7.63
CA PRO A 207 -8.93 -23.70 7.67
C PRO A 207 -9.58 -24.26 6.41
N PRO A 208 -10.64 -23.66 5.81
CA PRO A 208 -11.25 -24.18 4.58
C PRO A 208 -10.54 -23.77 3.29
N PHE A 209 -9.83 -22.62 3.25
CA PHE A 209 -9.33 -22.04 2.00
C PHE A 209 -7.81 -21.84 1.95
N GLY A 210 -7.09 -22.18 3.01
CA GLY A 210 -5.62 -22.03 3.08
C GLY A 210 -5.18 -20.57 2.85
N ALA A 211 -4.13 -20.39 2.06
CA ALA A 211 -3.57 -19.09 1.73
C ALA A 211 -4.58 -18.13 1.02
N MET A 212 -5.54 -18.68 0.27
CA MET A 212 -6.61 -17.87 -0.33
C MET A 212 -7.54 -17.29 0.75
N GLY A 213 -7.80 -18.06 1.81
CA GLY A 213 -8.55 -17.59 2.97
C GLY A 213 -7.85 -16.42 3.66
N ALA A 214 -6.52 -16.51 3.83
CA ALA A 214 -5.72 -15.39 4.35
C ALA A 214 -5.76 -14.17 3.44
N ALA A 215 -5.67 -14.34 2.12
CA ALA A 215 -5.78 -13.23 1.18
C ALA A 215 -7.14 -12.53 1.28
N ALA A 216 -8.23 -13.28 1.40
CA ALA A 216 -9.57 -12.73 1.61
C ALA A 216 -9.69 -12.00 2.97
N ALA A 217 -9.12 -12.57 4.04
CA ALA A 217 -9.07 -11.96 5.36
C ALA A 217 -8.31 -10.61 5.34
N THR A 218 -7.18 -10.55 4.65
CA THR A 218 -6.40 -9.32 4.46
C THR A 218 -7.19 -8.27 3.70
N VAL A 219 -7.93 -8.63 2.64
CA VAL A 219 -8.81 -7.71 1.92
C VAL A 219 -9.86 -7.13 2.84
N LEU A 220 -10.53 -7.95 3.66
CA LEU A 220 -11.54 -7.50 4.62
C LEU A 220 -10.95 -6.55 5.67
N ALA A 221 -9.78 -6.89 6.20
CA ALA A 221 -9.07 -6.06 7.16
C ALA A 221 -8.71 -4.69 6.57
N GLU A 222 -8.12 -4.66 5.38
CA GLU A 222 -7.73 -3.43 4.71
C GLU A 222 -8.93 -2.55 4.32
N ILE A 223 -10.08 -3.12 3.97
CA ILE A 223 -11.33 -2.38 3.73
C ILE A 223 -11.85 -1.75 5.03
N SER A 224 -11.68 -2.41 6.17
CA SER A 224 -12.16 -1.90 7.46
C SER A 224 -11.44 -0.62 7.88
N VAL A 225 -10.18 -0.43 7.52
CA VAL A 225 -9.39 0.76 7.88
C VAL A 225 -10.01 2.05 7.35
N PRO A 226 -10.24 2.25 6.04
CA PRO A 226 -10.94 3.43 5.55
C PRO A 226 -12.40 3.50 5.98
N ALA A 227 -13.06 2.37 6.26
CA ALA A 227 -14.42 2.35 6.78
C ALA A 227 -14.50 2.97 8.18
N VAL A 228 -13.57 2.65 9.08
CA VAL A 228 -13.47 3.29 10.40
C VAL A 228 -13.17 4.78 10.25
N GLN A 229 -12.22 5.16 9.41
CA GLN A 229 -11.94 6.57 9.13
C GLN A 229 -13.18 7.31 8.60
N PHE A 230 -13.96 6.66 7.74
CA PHE A 230 -15.24 7.22 7.27
C PHE A 230 -16.22 7.49 8.40
N VAL A 231 -16.43 6.55 9.33
CA VAL A 231 -17.34 6.72 10.47
C VAL A 231 -16.97 7.95 11.29
N TYR A 232 -15.68 8.16 11.57
CA TYR A 232 -15.19 9.31 12.35
C TYR A 232 -15.27 10.64 11.60
N LEU A 233 -15.06 10.64 10.27
CA LEU A 233 -14.77 11.85 9.51
C LEU A 233 -15.86 12.20 8.48
N ARG A 234 -16.96 11.45 8.39
CA ARG A 234 -18.03 11.63 7.38
C ARG A 234 -18.70 13.00 7.38
N LYS A 235 -18.66 13.70 8.52
CA LYS A 235 -19.22 15.06 8.64
C LYS A 235 -18.21 16.15 8.25
N GLU A 236 -16.94 15.84 8.17
CA GLU A 236 -15.86 16.80 7.94
C GLU A 236 -15.35 16.78 6.49
N LEU A 237 -15.38 15.62 5.85
CA LEU A 237 -14.85 15.37 4.53
C LEU A 237 -15.92 14.91 3.53
N PRO A 238 -15.87 15.32 2.26
CA PRO A 238 -16.85 14.96 1.24
C PRO A 238 -16.60 13.54 0.67
N TYR A 239 -16.78 12.53 1.49
CA TYR A 239 -16.53 11.12 1.12
C TYR A 239 -17.31 10.66 -0.12
N ALA A 240 -18.56 11.12 -0.29
CA ALA A 240 -19.34 10.78 -1.48
C ALA A 240 -18.64 11.20 -2.78
N GLN A 241 -17.97 12.37 -2.77
CA GLN A 241 -17.20 12.84 -3.91
C GLN A 241 -15.93 11.98 -4.11
N TYR A 242 -15.25 11.58 -3.05
CA TYR A 242 -14.08 10.72 -3.12
C TYR A 242 -14.42 9.34 -3.67
N LEU A 243 -15.50 8.72 -3.17
CA LEU A 243 -16.00 7.44 -3.65
C LEU A 243 -16.44 7.49 -5.12
N LYS A 244 -17.15 8.57 -5.53
CA LYS A 244 -17.52 8.78 -6.94
C LYS A 244 -16.28 8.86 -7.83
N THR A 245 -15.27 9.60 -7.42
CA THR A 245 -14.01 9.71 -8.16
C THR A 245 -13.29 8.36 -8.24
N THR A 246 -13.20 7.63 -7.12
CA THR A 246 -12.63 6.29 -7.07
C THR A 246 -13.37 5.34 -8.02
N GLY A 247 -14.71 5.37 -8.02
CA GLY A 247 -15.55 4.53 -8.90
C GLY A 247 -15.25 4.76 -10.39
N VAL A 248 -15.00 6.01 -10.81
CA VAL A 248 -14.61 6.32 -12.19
C VAL A 248 -13.28 5.65 -12.55
N TYR A 249 -12.27 5.75 -11.69
CA TYR A 249 -10.97 5.11 -11.93
C TYR A 249 -11.03 3.59 -11.83
N CYS A 250 -11.88 3.03 -10.98
CA CYS A 250 -12.16 1.59 -10.95
C CYS A 250 -12.77 1.11 -12.28
N LEU A 251 -13.71 1.88 -12.86
CA LEU A 251 -14.27 1.56 -14.17
C LEU A 251 -13.18 1.57 -15.26
N PHE A 252 -12.29 2.56 -15.24
CA PHE A 252 -11.15 2.60 -16.17
C PHE A 252 -10.21 1.42 -15.96
N GLY A 253 -9.98 1.03 -14.70
CA GLY A 253 -9.21 -0.16 -14.35
C GLY A 253 -9.83 -1.45 -14.89
N LEU A 254 -11.15 -1.60 -14.78
CA LEU A 254 -11.88 -2.74 -15.34
C LEU A 254 -11.76 -2.80 -16.87
N VAL A 255 -11.93 -1.67 -17.56
CA VAL A 255 -11.75 -1.61 -19.03
C VAL A 255 -10.32 -1.97 -19.41
N MET A 256 -9.33 -1.44 -18.68
CA MET A 256 -7.92 -1.79 -18.87
C MET A 256 -7.68 -3.29 -18.66
N ALA A 257 -8.20 -3.87 -17.57
CA ALA A 257 -8.04 -5.30 -17.29
C ALA A 257 -8.66 -6.17 -18.40
N GLY A 258 -9.84 -5.79 -18.89
CA GLY A 258 -10.47 -6.43 -20.05
C GLY A 258 -9.62 -6.35 -21.32
N ALA A 259 -9.04 -5.18 -21.61
CA ALA A 259 -8.13 -5.01 -22.75
C ALA A 259 -6.85 -5.85 -22.61
N VAL A 260 -6.27 -5.91 -21.41
CA VAL A 260 -5.10 -6.76 -21.10
C VAL A 260 -5.43 -8.24 -21.27
N ALA A 261 -6.60 -8.69 -20.81
CA ALA A 261 -7.05 -10.06 -20.98
C ALA A 261 -7.24 -10.40 -22.47
N LEU A 262 -7.87 -9.49 -23.23
CA LEU A 262 -8.07 -9.65 -24.69
C LEU A 262 -6.74 -9.73 -25.43
N LEU A 263 -5.79 -8.83 -25.11
CA LEU A 263 -4.43 -8.87 -25.70
C LEU A 263 -3.74 -10.21 -25.41
N GLY A 264 -3.90 -10.73 -24.18
CA GLY A 264 -3.35 -12.02 -23.79
C GLY A 264 -3.97 -13.21 -24.51
N TYR A 265 -5.22 -13.08 -24.97
CA TYR A 265 -5.92 -14.12 -25.74
C TYR A 265 -5.60 -14.06 -27.24
N VAL A 266 -5.60 -12.85 -27.81
CA VAL A 266 -5.45 -12.66 -29.29
C VAL A 266 -3.99 -12.84 -29.75
N LEU A 267 -3.02 -12.40 -28.90
CA LEU A 267 -1.62 -12.45 -29.34
C LEU A 267 -0.97 -13.79 -28.97
N PRO A 268 -0.42 -14.55 -29.93
CA PRO A 268 0.25 -15.83 -29.67
C PRO A 268 1.68 -15.62 -29.14
N LEU A 269 1.83 -14.68 -28.18
CA LEU A 269 3.10 -14.40 -27.53
C LEU A 269 3.22 -15.21 -26.24
N HIS A 270 4.45 -15.57 -25.88
CA HIS A 270 4.75 -16.32 -24.67
C HIS A 270 5.81 -15.61 -23.81
N GLY A 271 5.86 -15.95 -22.53
CA GLY A 271 6.89 -15.47 -21.61
C GLY A 271 6.86 -13.93 -21.42
N TRP A 272 8.04 -13.36 -21.27
CA TRP A 272 8.23 -11.92 -21.00
C TRP A 272 7.70 -11.01 -22.11
N GLY A 273 7.73 -11.47 -23.39
CA GLY A 273 7.18 -10.71 -24.50
C GLY A 273 5.67 -10.47 -24.37
N LYS A 274 4.92 -11.51 -23.99
CA LYS A 274 3.48 -11.41 -23.71
C LYS A 274 3.21 -10.41 -22.59
N LEU A 275 3.94 -10.54 -21.48
CA LEU A 275 3.79 -9.66 -20.33
C LEU A 275 4.09 -8.20 -20.66
N ALA A 276 5.16 -7.92 -21.41
CA ALA A 276 5.52 -6.57 -21.84
C ALA A 276 4.42 -5.91 -22.68
N VAL A 277 3.84 -6.65 -23.65
CA VAL A 277 2.74 -6.14 -24.47
C VAL A 277 1.48 -5.92 -23.65
N GLN A 278 1.16 -6.82 -22.71
CA GLN A 278 0.03 -6.67 -21.82
C GLN A 278 0.17 -5.43 -20.92
N VAL A 279 1.34 -5.21 -20.32
CA VAL A 279 1.60 -4.06 -19.43
C VAL A 279 1.60 -2.75 -20.22
N THR A 280 2.29 -2.68 -21.35
CA THR A 280 2.35 -1.46 -22.17
C THR A 280 1.01 -1.13 -22.81
N GLY A 281 0.30 -2.12 -23.34
CA GLY A 281 -1.04 -1.97 -23.89
C GLY A 281 -2.06 -1.53 -22.83
N GLY A 282 -2.02 -2.17 -21.66
CA GLY A 282 -2.86 -1.77 -20.51
C GLY A 282 -2.59 -0.34 -20.08
N ALA A 283 -1.32 0.05 -19.93
CA ALA A 283 -0.93 1.42 -19.56
C ALA A 283 -1.40 2.44 -20.61
N ALA A 284 -1.32 2.11 -21.91
CA ALA A 284 -1.81 2.98 -23.00
C ALA A 284 -3.32 3.18 -22.92
N VAL A 285 -4.10 2.10 -22.74
CA VAL A 285 -5.57 2.16 -22.62
C VAL A 285 -5.98 2.98 -21.40
N TYR A 286 -5.40 2.67 -20.22
CA TYR A 286 -5.71 3.39 -19.00
C TYR A 286 -5.33 4.87 -19.09
N GLY A 287 -4.14 5.16 -19.59
CA GLY A 287 -3.66 6.53 -19.79
C GLY A 287 -4.55 7.33 -20.76
N ALA A 288 -4.99 6.74 -21.85
CA ALA A 288 -5.91 7.35 -22.81
C ALA A 288 -7.27 7.67 -22.14
N LEU A 289 -7.84 6.76 -21.36
CA LEU A 289 -9.07 6.97 -20.61
C LEU A 289 -8.94 8.11 -19.60
N CYS A 290 -7.85 8.13 -18.82
CA CYS A 290 -7.58 9.19 -17.85
C CYS A 290 -7.41 10.55 -18.53
N LEU A 291 -6.64 10.64 -19.60
CA LEU A 291 -6.42 11.88 -20.35
C LEU A 291 -7.73 12.41 -20.96
N THR A 292 -8.54 11.54 -21.54
CA THR A 292 -9.85 11.90 -22.09
C THR A 292 -10.78 12.41 -21.00
N TYR A 293 -10.85 11.71 -19.87
CA TYR A 293 -11.65 12.12 -18.73
C TYR A 293 -11.23 13.50 -18.19
N TRP A 294 -9.93 13.75 -18.01
CA TRP A 294 -9.44 15.03 -17.51
C TRP A 294 -9.71 16.18 -18.47
N LYS A 295 -9.63 15.95 -19.78
CA LYS A 295 -10.00 16.94 -20.80
C LYS A 295 -11.50 17.27 -20.75
N LEU A 296 -12.36 16.25 -20.75
CA LEU A 296 -13.82 16.42 -20.73
C LEU A 296 -14.32 17.05 -19.44
N ALA A 297 -13.77 16.64 -18.30
CA ALA A 297 -14.15 17.17 -16.99
C ALA A 297 -13.56 18.56 -16.68
N LYS A 298 -12.87 19.20 -17.65
CA LYS A 298 -12.20 20.52 -17.51
C LYS A 298 -11.33 20.63 -16.24
N ARG A 299 -10.66 19.53 -15.85
CA ARG A 299 -9.82 19.45 -14.65
C ARG A 299 -8.46 20.12 -14.88
N SER A 300 -8.47 21.43 -15.16
CA SER A 300 -7.27 22.24 -15.41
C SER A 300 -6.26 22.20 -14.25
N ASP A 301 -6.72 21.94 -13.03
CA ASP A 301 -5.86 21.88 -11.84
C ASP A 301 -4.87 20.72 -11.89
N ILE A 302 -5.26 19.55 -12.44
CA ILE A 302 -4.37 18.39 -12.61
C ILE A 302 -3.32 18.68 -13.67
N PHE A 303 -3.70 19.30 -14.78
CA PHE A 303 -2.74 19.69 -15.83
C PHE A 303 -1.73 20.74 -15.34
N ARG A 304 -2.15 21.67 -14.46
CA ARG A 304 -1.25 22.64 -13.83
C ARG A 304 -0.24 22.00 -12.91
N LEU A 305 -0.62 20.93 -12.20
CA LEU A 305 0.31 20.17 -11.33
C LEU A 305 1.38 19.43 -12.15
N MET A 306 1.01 18.86 -13.31
CA MET A 306 1.95 18.17 -14.20
C MET A 306 2.88 19.13 -14.97
N ARG A 307 2.48 20.40 -15.19
CA ARG A 307 3.29 21.43 -15.88
C ARG A 307 4.26 22.19 -14.98
N ARG A 308 4.13 22.12 -13.66
CA ARG A 308 5.11 22.73 -12.75
C ARG A 308 6.30 21.77 -12.61
N LYS A 309 7.29 22.00 -13.51
CA LYS A 309 8.67 21.57 -13.29
C LYS A 309 9.31 22.42 -12.20
#